data_48c78999b7c8b222c8249c7b2619255c
#
_entry.id   48c78999b7c8b222c8249c7b2619255c
#
_cell.length_a   1.000
_cell.length_b   1.000
_cell.length_c   1.000
_cell.angle_alpha   90.00
_cell.angle_beta   90.00
_cell.angle_gamma   90.00
#
_symmetry.space_group_name_H-M   'P 1'
#
loop_
_entity.id
_entity.type
_entity.pdbx_description
1 polymer ?
#
loop_
_entity_poly.entity_id
_entity_poly.type
_entity_poly.pdbx_seq_one_letter_code
_entity_poly.pdbx_strand_id
1 'polypeptide(L)'
;MVPSPQEVKDALHERLLGHLTHPDPVYQALLQEYPSRGGKMLRGLLVIYAGLAHGATLEASLWAGTALELFQNWVLIHDDIEDGSEERRGRPALHRLYPMPLALNAGDALHGEMWGLLIRGLNEGLFGPEVLAEFHQVVHRTAYGQHLDLLWTLSGHLDLTPEDYLRMVAHKAAYYTAVAPLRLGALLSAKTPPALYEEAGLKLGIAFQIMDDVLNLEGDQAYGKELAGDLYEGKRTLILIRYLQEAPKEERIRAEALLSLPREAKPEAEVRWLWQNLLVSGAVAWAKEEARRLAQEGLGALIPYLDTLPGREATSHLQNLLTALVERRA
;
A
#
# COMPACT_ATOMS: atom_id res chain seq x y z
N MET A 1 -4.06 -18.55 23.56
CA MET A 1 -3.18 -17.36 23.65
C MET A 1 -3.02 -16.82 22.24
N VAL A 2 -3.25 -15.54 22.04
CA VAL A 2 -3.04 -14.88 20.75
C VAL A 2 -1.53 -14.59 20.63
N PRO A 3 -0.85 -14.97 19.52
CA PRO A 3 0.56 -14.67 19.36
C PRO A 3 0.82 -13.15 19.31
N SER A 4 1.97 -12.72 19.79
CA SER A 4 2.40 -11.32 19.71
C SER A 4 2.63 -10.86 18.25
N PRO A 5 2.59 -9.54 17.97
CA PRO A 5 2.83 -9.02 16.62
C PRO A 5 4.18 -9.44 16.02
N GLN A 6 5.22 -9.60 16.85
CA GLN A 6 6.53 -10.06 16.38
C GLN A 6 6.49 -11.55 16.01
N GLU A 7 5.89 -12.41 16.83
CA GLU A 7 5.75 -13.84 16.51
C GLU A 7 4.92 -14.05 15.23
N VAL A 8 3.82 -13.30 15.06
CA VAL A 8 3.00 -13.36 13.85
C VAL A 8 3.78 -12.88 12.63
N LYS A 9 4.53 -11.80 12.77
CA LYS A 9 5.37 -11.27 11.68
C LYS A 9 6.43 -12.28 11.25
N ASP A 10 7.11 -12.92 12.21
CA ASP A 10 8.13 -13.92 11.92
C ASP A 10 7.53 -15.15 11.23
N ALA A 11 6.40 -15.65 11.72
CA ALA A 11 5.68 -16.76 11.09
C ALA A 11 5.18 -16.41 9.67
N LEU A 12 4.69 -15.18 9.47
CA LEU A 12 4.26 -14.69 8.18
C LEU A 12 5.45 -14.60 7.18
N HIS A 13 6.59 -14.09 7.65
CA HIS A 13 7.81 -13.98 6.84
C HIS A 13 8.37 -15.36 6.45
N GLU A 14 8.45 -16.27 7.40
CA GLU A 14 8.90 -17.65 7.16
C GLU A 14 7.98 -18.35 6.15
N ARG A 15 6.65 -18.25 6.32
CA ARG A 15 5.69 -18.83 5.40
C ARG A 15 5.79 -18.24 4.01
N LEU A 16 5.94 -16.91 3.90
CA LEU A 16 6.10 -16.20 2.63
C LEU A 16 7.32 -16.69 1.86
N LEU A 17 8.49 -16.76 2.51
CA LEU A 17 9.72 -17.23 1.86
C LEU A 17 9.68 -18.73 1.58
N GLY A 18 9.14 -19.54 2.50
CA GLY A 18 8.98 -20.98 2.33
C GLY A 18 8.06 -21.34 1.15
N HIS A 19 7.02 -20.53 0.91
CA HIS A 19 6.12 -20.70 -0.22
C HIS A 19 6.79 -20.43 -1.58
N LEU A 20 7.81 -19.56 -1.61
CA LEU A 20 8.55 -19.16 -2.80
C LEU A 20 9.82 -20.02 -3.04
N THR A 21 9.89 -21.22 -2.49
CA THR A 21 10.99 -22.14 -2.76
C THR A 21 10.83 -22.77 -4.15
N HIS A 22 11.94 -22.87 -4.91
CA HIS A 22 11.94 -23.45 -6.25
C HIS A 22 13.22 -24.25 -6.53
N PRO A 23 13.17 -25.35 -7.32
CA PRO A 23 14.35 -26.14 -7.67
C PRO A 23 15.43 -25.36 -8.45
N ASP A 24 15.02 -24.36 -9.23
CA ASP A 24 15.94 -23.42 -9.88
C ASP A 24 16.32 -22.32 -8.90
N PRO A 25 17.60 -22.26 -8.43
CA PRO A 25 18.02 -21.30 -7.42
C PRO A 25 18.06 -19.86 -7.94
N VAL A 26 18.24 -19.64 -9.25
CA VAL A 26 18.23 -18.30 -9.85
C VAL A 26 16.81 -17.73 -9.84
N TYR A 27 15.85 -18.55 -10.23
CA TYR A 27 14.43 -18.18 -10.20
C TYR A 27 13.95 -17.95 -8.76
N GLN A 28 14.30 -18.84 -7.83
CA GLN A 28 13.99 -18.66 -6.41
C GLN A 28 14.53 -17.33 -5.86
N ALA A 29 15.79 -17.02 -6.13
CA ALA A 29 16.40 -15.77 -5.67
C ALA A 29 15.67 -14.54 -6.22
N LEU A 30 15.24 -14.60 -7.49
CA LEU A 30 14.46 -13.53 -8.13
C LEU A 30 13.09 -13.34 -7.45
N LEU A 31 12.36 -14.42 -7.19
CA LEU A 31 11.05 -14.36 -6.51
C LEU A 31 11.14 -13.87 -5.07
N GLN A 32 12.20 -14.27 -4.37
CA GLN A 32 12.42 -13.92 -2.96
C GLN A 32 13.07 -12.55 -2.76
N GLU A 33 13.52 -11.86 -3.82
CA GLU A 33 14.28 -10.60 -3.68
C GLU A 33 13.51 -9.52 -2.90
N TYR A 34 12.26 -9.20 -3.27
CA TYR A 34 11.45 -8.22 -2.54
C TYR A 34 10.93 -8.75 -1.20
N PRO A 35 10.36 -9.95 -1.12
CA PRO A 35 9.94 -10.54 0.15
C PRO A 35 11.05 -10.59 1.21
N SER A 36 12.27 -10.97 0.83
CA SER A 36 13.41 -11.12 1.76
C SER A 36 13.94 -9.80 2.33
N ARG A 37 13.66 -8.66 1.67
CA ARG A 37 14.04 -7.33 2.20
C ARG A 37 13.30 -7.00 3.50
N GLY A 38 12.36 -7.83 3.91
CA GLY A 38 11.54 -7.58 5.09
C GLY A 38 10.52 -6.47 4.85
N GLY A 39 10.23 -5.73 5.91
CA GLY A 39 9.21 -4.69 5.93
C GLY A 39 8.35 -4.83 7.17
N LYS A 40 7.36 -3.96 7.30
CA LYS A 40 6.44 -3.97 8.47
C LYS A 40 5.41 -5.11 8.39
N MET A 41 5.20 -5.71 7.20
CA MET A 41 4.18 -6.73 6.91
C MET A 41 2.79 -6.36 7.47
N LEU A 42 2.49 -5.07 7.44
CA LEU A 42 1.36 -4.49 8.13
C LEU A 42 0.01 -5.04 7.64
N ARG A 43 -0.09 -5.29 6.32
CA ARG A 43 -1.33 -5.76 5.70
C ARG A 43 -1.63 -7.21 6.09
N GLY A 44 -0.62 -8.05 6.08
CA GLY A 44 -0.71 -9.43 6.57
C GLY A 44 -1.05 -9.48 8.05
N LEU A 45 -0.41 -8.64 8.88
CA LEU A 45 -0.73 -8.52 10.31
C LEU A 45 -2.18 -8.08 10.54
N LEU A 46 -2.67 -7.09 9.77
CA LEU A 46 -4.06 -6.64 9.87
C LEU A 46 -5.05 -7.76 9.51
N VAL A 47 -4.79 -8.56 8.45
CA VAL A 47 -5.62 -9.73 8.11
C VAL A 47 -5.67 -10.73 9.27
N ILE A 48 -4.49 -11.05 9.82
CA ILE A 48 -4.37 -12.08 10.86
C ILE A 48 -5.11 -11.66 12.12
N TYR A 49 -4.88 -10.44 12.61
CA TYR A 49 -5.55 -9.98 13.81
C TYR A 49 -7.03 -9.69 13.58
N ALA A 50 -7.45 -9.25 12.40
CA ALA A 50 -8.86 -9.16 12.07
C ALA A 50 -9.53 -10.54 12.05
N GLY A 51 -8.88 -11.56 11.46
CA GLY A 51 -9.37 -12.93 11.48
C GLY A 51 -9.54 -13.47 12.92
N LEU A 52 -8.49 -13.39 13.72
CA LEU A 52 -8.50 -13.83 15.12
C LEU A 52 -9.53 -13.06 15.96
N ALA A 53 -9.70 -11.76 15.73
CA ALA A 53 -10.71 -10.95 16.41
C ALA A 53 -12.14 -11.43 16.10
N HIS A 54 -12.39 -11.87 14.86
CA HIS A 54 -13.66 -12.46 14.45
C HIS A 54 -13.85 -13.91 14.87
N GLY A 55 -12.80 -14.59 15.35
CA GLY A 55 -12.82 -15.99 15.76
C GLY A 55 -12.37 -16.98 14.69
N ALA A 56 -11.71 -16.52 13.63
CA ALA A 56 -11.05 -17.41 12.66
C ALA A 56 -9.86 -18.13 13.29
N THR A 57 -9.43 -19.23 12.68
CA THR A 57 -8.21 -19.93 13.09
C THR A 57 -6.96 -19.14 12.72
N LEU A 58 -5.88 -19.30 13.48
CA LEU A 58 -4.59 -18.71 13.15
C LEU A 58 -4.09 -19.19 11.78
N GLU A 59 -4.29 -20.48 11.48
CA GLU A 59 -3.84 -21.07 10.22
C GLU A 59 -4.53 -20.43 9.01
N ALA A 60 -5.87 -20.34 9.00
CA ALA A 60 -6.61 -19.67 7.93
C ALA A 60 -6.20 -18.19 7.77
N SER A 61 -5.98 -17.50 8.91
CA SER A 61 -5.57 -16.11 8.92
C SER A 61 -4.13 -15.91 8.38
N LEU A 62 -3.21 -16.82 8.71
CA LEU A 62 -1.85 -16.82 8.15
C LEU A 62 -1.86 -17.06 6.63
N TRP A 63 -2.70 -17.98 6.12
CA TRP A 63 -2.81 -18.20 4.68
C TRP A 63 -3.27 -16.97 3.95
N ALA A 64 -4.35 -16.34 4.39
CA ALA A 64 -4.86 -15.12 3.77
C ALA A 64 -3.89 -13.93 3.92
N GLY A 65 -3.23 -13.80 5.08
CA GLY A 65 -2.21 -12.79 5.31
C GLY A 65 -0.99 -12.96 4.39
N THR A 66 -0.53 -14.21 4.20
CA THR A 66 0.56 -14.52 3.25
C THR A 66 0.16 -14.19 1.82
N ALA A 67 -1.06 -14.53 1.41
CA ALA A 67 -1.55 -14.18 0.07
C ALA A 67 -1.58 -12.65 -0.15
N LEU A 68 -1.97 -11.87 0.87
CA LEU A 68 -1.98 -10.41 0.75
C LEU A 68 -0.56 -9.81 0.72
N GLU A 69 0.42 -10.41 1.39
CA GLU A 69 1.82 -10.01 1.28
C GLU A 69 2.44 -10.41 -0.08
N LEU A 70 2.03 -11.56 -0.67
CA LEU A 70 2.39 -11.91 -2.06
C LEU A 70 1.84 -10.85 -3.03
N PHE A 71 0.56 -10.49 -2.89
CA PHE A 71 -0.07 -9.41 -3.64
C PHE A 71 0.74 -8.11 -3.52
N GLN A 72 1.08 -7.70 -2.27
CA GLN A 72 1.84 -6.48 -2.01
C GLN A 72 3.20 -6.49 -2.72
N ASN A 73 3.94 -7.60 -2.70
CA ASN A 73 5.25 -7.66 -3.35
C ASN A 73 5.13 -7.68 -4.88
N TRP A 74 4.09 -8.33 -5.44
CA TRP A 74 3.77 -8.26 -6.86
C TRP A 74 3.53 -6.82 -7.31
N VAL A 75 2.58 -6.11 -6.68
CA VAL A 75 2.24 -4.74 -7.11
C VAL A 75 3.40 -3.76 -6.90
N LEU A 76 4.25 -3.96 -5.88
CA LEU A 76 5.45 -3.14 -5.70
C LEU A 76 6.47 -3.32 -6.83
N ILE A 77 6.64 -4.54 -7.36
CA ILE A 77 7.54 -4.80 -8.49
C ILE A 77 7.02 -4.11 -9.75
N HIS A 78 5.72 -4.23 -10.04
CA HIS A 78 5.11 -3.61 -11.22
C HIS A 78 5.10 -2.07 -11.09
N ASP A 79 4.71 -1.53 -9.93
CA ASP A 79 4.72 -0.11 -9.62
C ASP A 79 6.13 0.49 -9.85
N ASP A 80 7.18 -0.15 -9.32
CA ASP A 80 8.55 0.31 -9.51
C ASP A 80 9.00 0.31 -10.98
N ILE A 81 8.53 -0.66 -11.78
CA ILE A 81 8.81 -0.70 -13.23
C ILE A 81 8.07 0.41 -13.96
N GLU A 82 6.79 0.58 -13.67
CA GLU A 82 5.89 1.55 -14.31
C GLU A 82 6.29 2.99 -14.00
N ASP A 83 6.77 3.24 -12.77
CA ASP A 83 7.21 4.55 -12.30
C ASP A 83 8.70 4.84 -12.61
N GLY A 84 9.46 3.82 -13.01
CA GLY A 84 10.91 3.94 -13.20
C GLY A 84 11.66 4.22 -11.88
N SER A 85 11.15 3.69 -10.75
CA SER A 85 11.73 3.92 -9.42
C SER A 85 13.17 3.42 -9.33
N GLU A 86 14.04 4.16 -8.62
CA GLU A 86 15.44 3.78 -8.44
C GLU A 86 15.63 2.78 -7.29
N GLU A 87 14.88 2.99 -6.20
CA GLU A 87 15.09 2.26 -4.95
C GLU A 87 13.78 1.77 -4.32
N ARG A 88 13.86 0.62 -3.64
CA ARG A 88 12.79 0.07 -2.81
C ARG A 88 13.37 -0.56 -1.54
N ARG A 89 12.93 -0.09 -0.38
CA ARG A 89 13.40 -0.57 0.94
C ARG A 89 14.92 -0.45 1.10
N GLY A 90 15.50 0.70 0.70
CA GLY A 90 16.93 1.01 0.83
C GLY A 90 17.86 0.21 -0.08
N ARG A 91 17.32 -0.45 -1.10
CA ARG A 91 18.07 -1.21 -2.12
C ARG A 91 17.55 -0.87 -3.51
N PRO A 92 18.36 -1.04 -4.58
CA PRO A 92 17.90 -0.80 -5.94
C PRO A 92 16.60 -1.55 -6.25
N ALA A 93 15.70 -0.91 -7.03
CA ALA A 93 14.48 -1.56 -7.50
C ALA A 93 14.78 -2.82 -8.32
N LEU A 94 13.84 -3.77 -8.40
CA LEU A 94 14.12 -5.07 -9.01
C LEU A 94 14.59 -4.95 -10.47
N HIS A 95 13.99 -4.05 -11.24
CA HIS A 95 14.36 -3.78 -12.63
C HIS A 95 15.68 -3.00 -12.80
N ARG A 96 16.28 -2.54 -11.69
CA ARG A 96 17.65 -1.99 -11.63
C ARG A 96 18.69 -3.06 -11.28
N LEU A 97 18.28 -4.14 -10.62
CA LEU A 97 19.15 -5.30 -10.30
C LEU A 97 19.16 -6.34 -11.41
N TYR A 98 18.02 -6.52 -12.08
CA TYR A 98 17.81 -7.53 -13.14
C TYR A 98 17.27 -6.86 -14.40
N PRO A 99 17.46 -7.46 -15.59
CA PRO A 99 16.78 -7.00 -16.79
C PRO A 99 15.28 -6.86 -16.60
N MET A 100 14.69 -5.76 -17.08
CA MET A 100 13.25 -5.46 -16.92
C MET A 100 12.33 -6.65 -17.25
N PRO A 101 12.54 -7.45 -18.33
CA PRO A 101 11.68 -8.61 -18.59
C PRO A 101 11.68 -9.66 -17.48
N LEU A 102 12.80 -9.83 -16.78
CA LEU A 102 12.89 -10.77 -15.64
C LEU A 102 12.19 -10.19 -14.41
N ALA A 103 12.33 -8.90 -14.16
CA ALA A 103 11.62 -8.23 -13.06
C ALA A 103 10.08 -8.27 -13.27
N LEU A 104 9.62 -8.01 -14.48
CA LEU A 104 8.20 -8.12 -14.84
C LEU A 104 7.70 -9.56 -14.63
N ASN A 105 8.43 -10.55 -15.15
CA ASN A 105 8.10 -11.96 -14.98
C ASN A 105 8.06 -12.40 -13.51
N ALA A 106 8.94 -11.87 -12.66
CA ALA A 106 8.89 -12.12 -11.22
C ALA A 106 7.59 -11.60 -10.58
N GLY A 107 7.14 -10.41 -10.96
CA GLY A 107 5.85 -9.87 -10.53
C GLY A 107 4.69 -10.78 -10.94
N ASP A 108 4.63 -11.18 -12.22
CA ASP A 108 3.60 -12.09 -12.73
C ASP A 108 3.61 -13.43 -12.00
N ALA A 109 4.80 -13.95 -11.69
CA ALA A 109 4.93 -15.19 -10.93
C ALA A 109 4.38 -15.04 -9.49
N LEU A 110 4.70 -13.95 -8.78
CA LEU A 110 4.13 -13.70 -7.44
C LEU A 110 2.60 -13.59 -7.47
N HIS A 111 2.03 -13.01 -8.53
CA HIS A 111 0.58 -13.02 -8.75
C HIS A 111 0.03 -14.44 -8.89
N GLY A 112 0.70 -15.27 -9.69
CA GLY A 112 0.36 -16.69 -9.83
C GLY A 112 0.46 -17.45 -8.50
N GLU A 113 1.52 -17.23 -7.72
CA GLU A 113 1.71 -17.85 -6.40
C GLU A 113 0.65 -17.43 -5.38
N MET A 114 0.21 -16.16 -5.41
CA MET A 114 -0.92 -15.69 -4.60
C MET A 114 -2.18 -16.49 -4.87
N TRP A 115 -2.57 -16.65 -6.15
CA TRP A 115 -3.75 -17.45 -6.51
C TRP A 115 -3.56 -18.94 -6.20
N GLY A 116 -2.35 -19.48 -6.43
CA GLY A 116 -2.03 -20.86 -6.08
C GLY A 116 -2.20 -21.13 -4.58
N LEU A 117 -1.77 -20.19 -3.73
CA LEU A 117 -1.96 -20.27 -2.28
C LEU A 117 -3.45 -20.23 -1.91
N LEU A 118 -4.22 -19.28 -2.47
CA LEU A 118 -5.64 -19.14 -2.20
C LEU A 118 -6.45 -20.36 -2.64
N ILE A 119 -6.18 -20.92 -3.83
CA ILE A 119 -6.85 -22.13 -4.33
C ILE A 119 -6.56 -23.33 -3.42
N ARG A 120 -5.32 -23.49 -2.95
CA ARG A 120 -4.96 -24.57 -2.01
C ARG A 120 -5.71 -24.40 -0.68
N GLY A 121 -5.73 -23.19 -0.11
CA GLY A 121 -6.45 -22.93 1.14
C GLY A 121 -7.94 -23.21 1.04
N LEU A 122 -8.58 -22.89 -0.10
CA LEU A 122 -9.97 -23.27 -0.39
C LEU A 122 -10.16 -24.79 -0.43
N ASN A 123 -9.27 -25.51 -1.14
CA ASN A 123 -9.35 -26.96 -1.28
C ASN A 123 -9.10 -27.70 0.05
N GLU A 124 -8.28 -27.13 0.93
CA GLU A 124 -8.04 -27.64 2.28
C GLU A 124 -9.15 -27.25 3.27
N GLY A 125 -10.16 -26.49 2.83
CA GLY A 125 -11.30 -26.07 3.65
C GLY A 125 -10.96 -25.05 4.72
N LEU A 126 -9.86 -24.29 4.55
CA LEU A 126 -9.46 -23.23 5.49
C LEU A 126 -10.40 -22.03 5.46
N PHE A 127 -11.01 -21.75 4.32
CA PHE A 127 -11.97 -20.66 4.10
C PHE A 127 -12.86 -20.93 2.88
N GLY A 128 -13.95 -20.17 2.78
CA GLY A 128 -14.89 -20.26 1.67
C GLY A 128 -14.47 -19.48 0.41
N PRO A 129 -15.21 -19.63 -0.70
CA PRO A 129 -14.95 -18.94 -1.96
C PRO A 129 -15.07 -17.41 -1.87
N GLU A 130 -15.72 -16.88 -0.84
CA GLU A 130 -15.87 -15.45 -0.58
C GLU A 130 -14.52 -14.76 -0.36
N VAL A 131 -13.54 -15.49 0.20
CA VAL A 131 -12.16 -15.00 0.37
C VAL A 131 -11.51 -14.79 -0.99
N LEU A 132 -11.69 -15.71 -1.95
CA LEU A 132 -11.18 -15.54 -3.32
C LEU A 132 -11.86 -14.37 -4.03
N ALA A 133 -13.17 -14.22 -3.85
CA ALA A 133 -13.93 -13.08 -4.39
C ALA A 133 -13.40 -11.74 -3.84
N GLU A 134 -13.05 -11.66 -2.55
CA GLU A 134 -12.45 -10.47 -1.96
C GLU A 134 -11.05 -10.18 -2.55
N PHE A 135 -10.20 -11.19 -2.74
CA PHE A 135 -8.91 -11.02 -3.42
C PHE A 135 -9.07 -10.56 -4.88
N HIS A 136 -10.09 -11.05 -5.58
CA HIS A 136 -10.41 -10.53 -6.92
C HIS A 136 -10.76 -9.04 -6.88
N GLN A 137 -11.55 -8.58 -5.88
CA GLN A 137 -11.83 -7.15 -5.69
C GLN A 137 -10.56 -6.35 -5.39
N VAL A 138 -9.65 -6.90 -4.58
CA VAL A 138 -8.34 -6.28 -4.30
C VAL A 138 -7.57 -6.06 -5.59
N VAL A 139 -7.40 -7.10 -6.41
CA VAL A 139 -6.67 -7.02 -7.69
C VAL A 139 -7.33 -6.02 -8.64
N HIS A 140 -8.65 -6.14 -8.84
CA HIS A 140 -9.39 -5.32 -9.79
C HIS A 140 -9.36 -3.82 -9.41
N ARG A 141 -9.61 -3.49 -8.15
CA ARG A 141 -9.60 -2.10 -7.67
C ARG A 141 -8.19 -1.51 -7.76
N THR A 142 -7.16 -2.24 -7.31
CA THR A 142 -5.78 -1.75 -7.36
C THR A 142 -5.32 -1.49 -8.79
N ALA A 143 -5.62 -2.40 -9.72
CA ALA A 143 -5.31 -2.20 -11.14
C ALA A 143 -6.00 -0.95 -11.73
N TYR A 144 -7.27 -0.69 -11.37
CA TYR A 144 -7.96 0.52 -11.80
C TYR A 144 -7.34 1.79 -11.20
N GLY A 145 -6.99 1.77 -9.90
CA GLY A 145 -6.32 2.92 -9.26
C GLY A 145 -4.95 3.20 -9.87
N GLN A 146 -4.16 2.16 -10.15
CA GLN A 146 -2.89 2.27 -10.85
C GLN A 146 -3.06 2.83 -12.27
N HIS A 147 -4.10 2.38 -12.99
CA HIS A 147 -4.42 2.94 -14.32
C HIS A 147 -4.68 4.46 -14.27
N LEU A 148 -5.42 4.94 -13.26
CA LEU A 148 -5.67 6.39 -13.11
C LEU A 148 -4.37 7.16 -12.87
N ASP A 149 -3.52 6.68 -11.97
CA ASP A 149 -2.25 7.31 -11.63
C ASP A 149 -1.31 7.39 -12.85
N LEU A 150 -1.15 6.28 -13.57
CA LEU A 150 -0.37 6.22 -14.80
C LEU A 150 -0.95 7.10 -15.91
N LEU A 151 -2.28 7.07 -16.10
CA LEU A 151 -2.94 7.89 -17.12
C LEU A 151 -2.66 9.37 -16.90
N TRP A 152 -2.77 9.86 -15.68
CA TRP A 152 -2.51 11.26 -15.37
C TRP A 152 -1.06 11.66 -15.59
N THR A 153 -0.14 10.79 -15.21
CA THR A 153 1.30 11.03 -15.37
C THR A 153 1.68 11.02 -16.84
N LEU A 154 1.31 9.98 -17.59
CA LEU A 154 1.69 9.80 -19.00
C LEU A 154 1.02 10.79 -19.94
N SER A 155 -0.23 11.19 -19.65
CA SER A 155 -0.94 12.21 -20.45
C SER A 155 -0.56 13.65 -20.08
N GLY A 156 0.26 13.86 -19.05
CA GLY A 156 0.59 15.19 -18.53
C GLY A 156 -0.61 15.90 -17.89
N HIS A 157 -1.63 15.15 -17.45
CA HIS A 157 -2.84 15.75 -16.87
C HIS A 157 -2.55 16.38 -15.51
N LEU A 158 -2.84 17.67 -15.35
CA LEU A 158 -2.52 18.48 -14.17
C LEU A 158 -3.75 19.19 -13.59
N ASP A 159 -4.85 19.24 -14.34
CA ASP A 159 -6.10 19.85 -13.88
C ASP A 159 -6.92 18.84 -13.07
N LEU A 160 -6.41 18.52 -11.89
CA LEU A 160 -6.97 17.56 -10.95
C LEU A 160 -7.47 18.26 -9.69
N THR A 161 -8.50 17.67 -9.10
CA THR A 161 -9.06 18.10 -7.81
C THR A 161 -8.58 17.17 -6.68
N PRO A 162 -8.65 17.61 -5.41
CA PRO A 162 -8.45 16.73 -4.27
C PRO A 162 -9.32 15.46 -4.33
N GLU A 163 -10.57 15.59 -4.80
CA GLU A 163 -11.51 14.47 -4.94
C GLU A 163 -11.02 13.44 -5.96
N ASP A 164 -10.37 13.87 -7.04
CA ASP A 164 -9.76 12.96 -8.02
C ASP A 164 -8.65 12.14 -7.37
N TYR A 165 -7.76 12.78 -6.61
CA TYR A 165 -6.72 12.10 -5.85
C TYR A 165 -7.31 11.11 -4.85
N LEU A 166 -8.30 11.53 -4.04
CA LEU A 166 -8.94 10.65 -3.06
C LEU A 166 -9.56 9.43 -3.73
N ARG A 167 -10.21 9.60 -4.89
CA ARG A 167 -10.76 8.50 -5.69
C ARG A 167 -9.67 7.55 -6.19
N MET A 168 -8.59 8.06 -6.73
CA MET A 168 -7.46 7.24 -7.20
C MET A 168 -6.86 6.45 -6.05
N VAL A 169 -6.55 7.10 -4.93
CA VAL A 169 -5.97 6.45 -3.75
C VAL A 169 -6.91 5.43 -3.12
N ALA A 170 -8.23 5.71 -3.10
CA ALA A 170 -9.22 4.76 -2.61
C ALA A 170 -9.12 3.41 -3.33
N HIS A 171 -8.82 3.42 -4.63
CA HIS A 171 -8.65 2.23 -5.45
C HIS A 171 -7.20 1.68 -5.40
N LYS A 172 -6.20 2.53 -5.65
CA LYS A 172 -4.79 2.12 -5.80
C LYS A 172 -4.21 1.53 -4.51
N ALA A 173 -4.48 2.18 -3.35
CA ALA A 173 -3.79 1.87 -2.11
C ALA A 173 -4.72 1.60 -0.91
N ALA A 174 -5.75 2.41 -0.69
CA ALA A 174 -6.51 2.38 0.55
C ALA A 174 -7.29 1.08 0.74
N TYR A 175 -7.91 0.57 -0.33
CA TYR A 175 -8.72 -0.62 -0.25
C TYR A 175 -7.91 -1.83 0.23
N TYR A 176 -6.80 -2.16 -0.42
CA TYR A 176 -6.02 -3.33 -0.04
C TYR A 176 -5.18 -3.13 1.23
N THR A 177 -4.96 -1.86 1.64
CA THR A 177 -4.19 -1.56 2.85
C THR A 177 -5.02 -1.67 4.13
N ALA A 178 -6.28 -1.23 4.11
CA ALA A 178 -7.11 -1.18 5.32
C ALA A 178 -8.47 -1.88 5.17
N VAL A 179 -9.17 -1.72 4.04
CA VAL A 179 -10.49 -2.29 3.85
C VAL A 179 -10.43 -3.81 3.73
N ALA A 180 -9.66 -4.31 2.77
CA ALA A 180 -9.57 -5.75 2.50
C ALA A 180 -9.10 -6.57 3.71
N PRO A 181 -8.08 -6.15 4.50
CA PRO A 181 -7.72 -6.86 5.71
C PRO A 181 -8.86 -7.05 6.71
N LEU A 182 -9.65 -6.00 6.95
CA LEU A 182 -10.80 -6.07 7.86
C LEU A 182 -11.90 -6.99 7.32
N ARG A 183 -12.21 -6.89 6.02
CA ARG A 183 -13.21 -7.71 5.35
C ARG A 183 -12.80 -9.18 5.30
N LEU A 184 -11.54 -9.45 4.94
CA LEU A 184 -10.98 -10.81 4.97
C LEU A 184 -11.09 -11.41 6.38
N GLY A 185 -10.79 -10.64 7.43
CA GLY A 185 -10.95 -11.11 8.81
C GLY A 185 -12.35 -11.63 9.13
N ALA A 186 -13.40 -10.93 8.67
CA ALA A 186 -14.78 -11.38 8.83
C ALA A 186 -15.07 -12.64 7.98
N LEU A 187 -14.65 -12.63 6.71
CA LEU A 187 -14.87 -13.74 5.76
C LEU A 187 -14.19 -15.04 6.20
N LEU A 188 -12.98 -14.96 6.79
CA LEU A 188 -12.27 -16.11 7.35
C LEU A 188 -13.04 -16.79 8.51
N SER A 189 -13.97 -16.08 9.13
CA SER A 189 -14.88 -16.60 10.18
C SER A 189 -16.28 -16.93 9.63
N ALA A 190 -16.43 -17.02 8.31
CA ALA A 190 -17.71 -17.21 7.64
C ALA A 190 -18.77 -16.14 8.00
N LYS A 191 -18.33 -14.90 8.28
CA LYS A 191 -19.22 -13.77 8.61
C LYS A 191 -19.26 -12.77 7.45
N THR A 192 -20.42 -12.16 7.23
CA THR A 192 -20.57 -11.08 6.28
C THR A 192 -19.85 -9.82 6.81
N PRO A 193 -18.91 -9.22 6.05
CA PRO A 193 -18.26 -7.98 6.45
C PRO A 193 -19.28 -6.83 6.54
N PRO A 194 -19.29 -6.05 7.64
CA PRO A 194 -20.17 -4.87 7.72
C PRO A 194 -19.73 -3.78 6.76
N ALA A 195 -20.68 -2.98 6.26
CA ALA A 195 -20.39 -1.83 5.38
C ALA A 195 -19.39 -0.84 6.02
N LEU A 196 -19.42 -0.73 7.34
CA LEU A 196 -18.50 0.09 8.13
C LEU A 196 -17.02 -0.19 7.80
N TYR A 197 -16.66 -1.45 7.46
CA TYR A 197 -15.26 -1.78 7.12
C TYR A 197 -14.80 -1.10 5.84
N GLU A 198 -15.69 -0.92 4.86
CA GLU A 198 -15.34 -0.15 3.66
C GLU A 198 -15.31 1.34 3.96
N GLU A 199 -16.32 1.88 4.64
CA GLU A 199 -16.43 3.31 4.94
C GLU A 199 -15.26 3.82 5.80
N ALA A 200 -14.98 3.16 6.92
CA ALA A 200 -13.90 3.55 7.82
C ALA A 200 -12.51 3.15 7.28
N GLY A 201 -12.42 1.96 6.69
CA GLY A 201 -11.17 1.46 6.13
C GLY A 201 -10.64 2.32 4.98
N LEU A 202 -11.52 2.85 4.10
CA LEU A 202 -11.10 3.79 3.06
C LEU A 202 -10.48 5.06 3.67
N LYS A 203 -11.10 5.64 4.72
CA LYS A 203 -10.55 6.82 5.40
C LYS A 203 -9.17 6.56 5.98
N LEU A 204 -8.98 5.40 6.65
CA LEU A 204 -7.69 5.01 7.22
C LEU A 204 -6.62 4.76 6.15
N GLY A 205 -6.98 4.06 5.07
CA GLY A 205 -6.06 3.77 3.97
C GLY A 205 -5.67 5.03 3.17
N ILE A 206 -6.60 5.97 2.99
CA ILE A 206 -6.31 7.27 2.36
C ILE A 206 -5.41 8.10 3.26
N ALA A 207 -5.71 8.20 4.57
CA ALA A 207 -4.85 8.90 5.53
C ALA A 207 -3.43 8.34 5.53
N PHE A 208 -3.29 7.01 5.47
CA PHE A 208 -2.00 6.34 5.35
C PHE A 208 -1.23 6.76 4.09
N GLN A 209 -1.91 6.81 2.92
CA GLN A 209 -1.25 7.19 1.67
C GLN A 209 -0.85 8.66 1.66
N ILE A 210 -1.72 9.57 2.14
CA ILE A 210 -1.37 10.99 2.26
C ILE A 210 -0.12 11.16 3.14
N MET A 211 0.01 10.40 4.24
CA MET A 211 1.20 10.46 5.08
C MET A 211 2.43 9.83 4.40
N ASP A 212 2.27 8.82 3.54
CA ASP A 212 3.37 8.28 2.72
C ASP A 212 3.89 9.35 1.73
N ASP A 213 2.98 10.09 1.07
CA ASP A 213 3.31 11.20 0.17
C ASP A 213 4.00 12.36 0.93
N VAL A 214 3.58 12.66 2.16
CA VAL A 214 4.27 13.63 3.03
C VAL A 214 5.68 13.16 3.36
N LEU A 215 5.86 11.89 3.72
CA LEU A 215 7.17 11.31 4.04
C LEU A 215 8.11 11.29 2.83
N ASN A 216 7.59 11.22 1.61
CA ASN A 216 8.39 11.36 0.40
C ASN A 216 9.06 12.75 0.31
N LEU A 217 8.45 13.79 0.86
CA LEU A 217 9.00 15.16 0.88
C LEU A 217 9.78 15.50 2.14
N GLU A 218 9.40 14.99 3.31
CA GLU A 218 9.95 15.35 4.62
C GLU A 218 10.72 14.23 5.32
N GLY A 219 10.72 13.02 4.76
CA GLY A 219 11.37 11.86 5.36
C GLY A 219 12.88 12.02 5.51
N ASP A 220 13.45 11.23 6.40
CA ASP A 220 14.89 11.10 6.59
C ASP A 220 15.43 9.84 5.87
N GLN A 221 16.71 9.50 6.13
CA GLN A 221 17.34 8.29 5.55
C GLN A 221 16.62 6.98 5.95
N ALA A 222 15.80 6.98 7.01
CA ALA A 222 15.02 5.81 7.43
C ALA A 222 13.77 5.57 6.56
N TYR A 223 13.40 6.54 5.70
CA TYR A 223 12.25 6.41 4.79
C TYR A 223 12.42 5.25 3.78
N GLY A 224 13.67 4.94 3.39
CA GLY A 224 13.98 3.77 2.57
C GLY A 224 13.61 3.90 1.09
N LYS A 225 13.34 5.11 0.61
CA LYS A 225 13.15 5.51 -0.79
C LYS A 225 13.90 6.81 -1.08
N GLU A 226 14.03 7.16 -2.35
CA GLU A 226 14.55 8.46 -2.80
C GLU A 226 13.65 9.60 -2.28
N LEU A 227 14.25 10.60 -1.62
CA LEU A 227 13.53 11.81 -1.22
C LEU A 227 13.09 12.60 -2.46
N ALA A 228 11.87 13.13 -2.40
CA ALA A 228 11.22 13.80 -3.54
C ALA A 228 11.13 12.92 -4.82
N GLY A 229 11.26 11.60 -4.68
CA GLY A 229 11.13 10.63 -5.78
C GLY A 229 9.82 10.78 -6.54
N ASP A 230 8.71 11.04 -5.83
CA ASP A 230 7.39 11.28 -6.43
C ASP A 230 7.39 12.45 -7.43
N LEU A 231 8.25 13.47 -7.25
CA LEU A 231 8.39 14.58 -8.18
C LEU A 231 9.16 14.14 -9.45
N TYR A 232 10.18 13.30 -9.30
CA TYR A 232 10.87 12.69 -10.44
C TYR A 232 9.94 11.76 -11.22
N GLU A 233 9.15 10.95 -10.54
CA GLU A 233 8.14 10.05 -11.13
C GLU A 233 6.95 10.83 -11.73
N GLY A 234 6.76 12.08 -11.32
CA GLY A 234 5.66 12.92 -11.79
C GLY A 234 4.32 12.56 -11.17
N LYS A 235 4.33 12.04 -9.95
CA LYS A 235 3.09 11.68 -9.22
C LYS A 235 2.21 12.89 -8.96
N ARG A 236 0.90 12.70 -9.09
CA ARG A 236 -0.13 13.71 -8.82
C ARG A 236 -0.60 13.59 -7.37
N THR A 237 0.32 13.87 -6.42
CA THR A 237 0.00 13.79 -4.99
C THR A 237 -0.98 14.86 -4.54
N LEU A 238 -1.67 14.64 -3.43
CA LEU A 238 -2.60 15.62 -2.85
C LEU A 238 -1.91 16.97 -2.57
N ILE A 239 -0.65 16.90 -2.13
CA ILE A 239 0.19 18.07 -1.85
C ILE A 239 0.45 18.87 -3.13
N LEU A 240 0.82 18.18 -4.21
CA LEU A 240 1.08 18.83 -5.51
C LEU A 240 -0.20 19.47 -6.08
N ILE A 241 -1.33 18.76 -6.04
CA ILE A 241 -2.62 19.28 -6.50
C ILE A 241 -2.97 20.56 -5.74
N ARG A 242 -2.87 20.55 -4.41
CA ARG A 242 -3.14 21.73 -3.57
C ARG A 242 -2.23 22.90 -3.92
N TYR A 243 -0.94 22.64 -4.08
CA TYR A 243 0.02 23.67 -4.49
C TYR A 243 -0.33 24.29 -5.84
N LEU A 244 -0.60 23.48 -6.85
CA LEU A 244 -0.92 23.97 -8.20
C LEU A 244 -2.21 24.80 -8.25
N GLN A 245 -3.16 24.55 -7.36
CA GLN A 245 -4.39 25.34 -7.24
C GLN A 245 -4.15 26.74 -6.66
N GLU A 246 -3.15 26.90 -5.78
CA GLU A 246 -2.90 28.13 -5.01
C GLU A 246 -1.67 28.90 -5.46
N ALA A 247 -0.76 28.26 -6.23
CA ALA A 247 0.49 28.86 -6.67
C ALA A 247 0.27 30.05 -7.60
N PRO A 248 1.15 31.07 -7.53
CA PRO A 248 1.20 32.14 -8.52
C PRO A 248 1.32 31.55 -9.94
N LYS A 249 0.73 32.25 -10.91
CA LYS A 249 0.67 31.78 -12.32
C LYS A 249 2.04 31.40 -12.88
N GLU A 250 3.07 32.16 -12.58
CA GLU A 250 4.44 31.90 -13.08
C GLU A 250 5.03 30.63 -12.49
N GLU A 251 4.83 30.40 -11.18
CA GLU A 251 5.28 29.18 -10.50
C GLU A 251 4.51 27.95 -10.99
N ARG A 252 3.19 28.09 -11.20
CA ARG A 252 2.36 27.03 -11.78
C ARG A 252 2.87 26.63 -13.17
N ILE A 253 3.08 27.58 -14.07
CA ILE A 253 3.61 27.30 -15.42
C ILE A 253 4.97 26.58 -15.35
N ARG A 254 5.87 27.02 -14.45
CA ARG A 254 7.19 26.40 -14.26
C ARG A 254 7.07 24.96 -13.75
N ALA A 255 6.21 24.72 -12.77
CA ALA A 255 5.94 23.39 -12.23
C ALA A 255 5.33 22.46 -13.30
N GLU A 256 4.35 22.95 -14.07
CA GLU A 256 3.72 22.21 -15.18
C GLU A 256 4.74 21.82 -16.25
N ALA A 257 5.64 22.74 -16.62
CA ALA A 257 6.72 22.46 -17.56
C ALA A 257 7.67 21.36 -17.05
N LEU A 258 8.06 21.42 -15.77
CA LEU A 258 8.89 20.39 -15.13
C LEU A 258 8.20 19.02 -15.12
N LEU A 259 6.92 18.98 -14.70
CA LEU A 259 6.16 17.76 -14.54
C LEU A 259 5.81 17.08 -15.86
N SER A 260 5.88 17.80 -16.98
CA SER A 260 5.70 17.26 -18.34
C SER A 260 6.92 16.50 -18.86
N LEU A 261 8.08 16.65 -18.22
CA LEU A 261 9.31 15.97 -18.61
C LEU A 261 9.33 14.51 -18.11
N PRO A 262 9.92 13.58 -18.88
CA PRO A 262 10.22 12.25 -18.36
C PRO A 262 11.25 12.33 -17.22
N ARG A 263 11.29 11.32 -16.35
CA ARG A 263 12.14 11.28 -15.16
C ARG A 263 13.59 11.70 -15.45
N GLU A 264 14.19 11.09 -16.47
CA GLU A 264 15.61 11.26 -16.83
C GLU A 264 15.94 12.65 -17.37
N ALA A 265 14.92 13.37 -17.85
CA ALA A 265 15.07 14.72 -18.40
C ALA A 265 14.79 15.84 -17.39
N LYS A 266 14.33 15.51 -16.18
CA LYS A 266 14.05 16.50 -15.13
C LYS A 266 15.34 17.05 -14.54
N PRO A 267 15.65 18.37 -14.70
CA PRO A 267 16.83 18.95 -14.10
C PRO A 267 16.73 18.95 -12.56
N GLU A 268 17.75 18.46 -11.87
CA GLU A 268 17.79 18.40 -10.40
C GLU A 268 17.49 19.75 -9.73
N ALA A 269 17.99 20.85 -10.31
CA ALA A 269 17.74 22.20 -9.78
C ALA A 269 16.26 22.59 -9.83
N GLU A 270 15.52 22.15 -10.88
CA GLU A 270 14.09 22.43 -11.01
C GLU A 270 13.26 21.54 -10.07
N VAL A 271 13.64 20.27 -9.91
CA VAL A 271 12.99 19.37 -8.93
C VAL A 271 13.20 19.92 -7.52
N ARG A 272 14.43 20.35 -7.18
CA ARG A 272 14.75 20.96 -5.88
C ARG A 272 13.96 22.25 -5.65
N TRP A 273 13.81 23.08 -6.70
CA TRP A 273 12.99 24.29 -6.64
C TRP A 273 11.53 23.95 -6.30
N LEU A 274 10.92 23.00 -7.02
CA LEU A 274 9.53 22.61 -6.76
C LEU A 274 9.37 21.99 -5.37
N TRP A 275 10.28 21.11 -4.99
CA TRP A 275 10.30 20.50 -3.65
C TRP A 275 10.31 21.54 -2.53
N GLN A 276 11.23 22.54 -2.61
CA GLN A 276 11.29 23.62 -1.63
C GLN A 276 10.00 24.44 -1.57
N ASN A 277 9.39 24.73 -2.71
CA ASN A 277 8.11 25.45 -2.75
C ASN A 277 6.98 24.63 -2.14
N LEU A 278 6.90 23.33 -2.39
CA LEU A 278 5.90 22.46 -1.73
C LEU A 278 6.05 22.51 -0.20
N LEU A 279 7.28 22.46 0.32
CA LEU A 279 7.52 22.48 1.76
C LEU A 279 7.10 23.80 2.44
N VAL A 280 7.23 24.94 1.76
CA VAL A 280 6.92 26.25 2.33
C VAL A 280 5.54 26.80 1.99
N SER A 281 4.84 26.24 1.01
CA SER A 281 3.54 26.73 0.51
C SER A 281 2.37 26.53 1.47
N GLY A 282 2.53 25.73 2.52
CA GLY A 282 1.44 25.29 3.39
C GLY A 282 0.68 24.05 2.89
N ALA A 283 0.92 23.59 1.65
CA ALA A 283 0.25 22.41 1.09
C ALA A 283 0.54 21.13 1.87
N VAL A 284 1.78 20.96 2.35
CA VAL A 284 2.15 19.82 3.23
C VAL A 284 1.40 19.87 4.55
N ALA A 285 1.32 21.04 5.20
CA ALA A 285 0.60 21.19 6.47
C ALA A 285 -0.90 20.90 6.30
N TRP A 286 -1.49 21.37 5.18
CA TRP A 286 -2.87 21.08 4.84
C TRP A 286 -3.11 19.58 4.60
N ALA A 287 -2.22 18.91 3.87
CA ALA A 287 -2.33 17.46 3.62
C ALA A 287 -2.23 16.65 4.93
N LYS A 288 -1.34 17.04 5.85
CA LYS A 288 -1.25 16.42 7.19
C LYS A 288 -2.53 16.57 8.00
N GLU A 289 -3.17 17.75 7.93
CA GLU A 289 -4.42 17.97 8.64
C GLU A 289 -5.56 17.15 8.04
N GLU A 290 -5.62 17.03 6.71
CA GLU A 290 -6.60 16.18 6.02
C GLU A 290 -6.40 14.69 6.37
N ALA A 291 -5.15 14.22 6.40
CA ALA A 291 -4.84 12.86 6.84
C ALA A 291 -5.28 12.63 8.29
N ARG A 292 -5.01 13.59 9.20
CA ARG A 292 -5.42 13.51 10.60
C ARG A 292 -6.94 13.45 10.74
N ARG A 293 -7.67 14.30 10.03
CA ARG A 293 -9.14 14.34 10.02
C ARG A 293 -9.70 12.97 9.60
N LEU A 294 -9.23 12.43 8.46
CA LEU A 294 -9.65 11.12 7.95
C LEU A 294 -9.34 9.99 8.93
N ALA A 295 -8.15 10.01 9.54
CA ALA A 295 -7.74 9.03 10.55
C ALA A 295 -8.67 9.06 11.77
N GLN A 296 -8.97 10.25 12.30
CA GLN A 296 -9.87 10.41 13.47
C GLN A 296 -11.28 9.92 13.15
N GLU A 297 -11.83 10.28 11.99
CA GLU A 297 -13.14 9.81 11.57
C GLU A 297 -13.18 8.30 11.39
N GLY A 298 -12.17 7.71 10.74
CA GLY A 298 -12.07 6.27 10.50
C GLY A 298 -11.94 5.48 11.81
N LEU A 299 -11.00 5.86 12.69
CA LEU A 299 -10.82 5.19 13.98
C LEU A 299 -12.04 5.39 14.90
N GLY A 300 -12.57 6.61 14.96
CA GLY A 300 -13.74 6.92 15.79
C GLY A 300 -14.98 6.10 15.44
N ALA A 301 -15.18 5.79 14.15
CA ALA A 301 -16.25 4.93 13.70
C ALA A 301 -15.96 3.44 13.95
N LEU A 302 -14.71 3.01 13.74
CA LEU A 302 -14.34 1.60 13.71
C LEU A 302 -14.11 1.00 15.09
N ILE A 303 -13.42 1.70 15.99
CA ILE A 303 -13.04 1.18 17.31
C ILE A 303 -14.24 0.68 18.13
N PRO A 304 -15.36 1.42 18.26
CA PRO A 304 -16.52 0.96 19.01
C PRO A 304 -17.10 -0.35 18.47
N TYR A 305 -17.06 -0.56 17.16
CA TYR A 305 -17.50 -1.81 16.56
C TYR A 305 -16.51 -2.96 16.86
N LEU A 306 -15.20 -2.71 16.72
CA LEU A 306 -14.18 -3.70 17.01
C LEU A 306 -14.26 -4.20 18.46
N ASP A 307 -14.62 -3.35 19.43
CA ASP A 307 -14.80 -3.71 20.83
C ASP A 307 -15.93 -4.74 21.06
N THR A 308 -16.82 -4.92 20.07
CA THR A 308 -17.89 -5.94 20.12
C THR A 308 -17.43 -7.33 19.66
N LEU A 309 -16.23 -7.44 19.07
CA LEU A 309 -15.74 -8.69 18.53
C LEU A 309 -15.35 -9.70 19.62
N PRO A 310 -15.51 -11.02 19.35
CA PRO A 310 -15.30 -12.06 20.35
C PRO A 310 -13.83 -12.21 20.78
N GLY A 311 -12.88 -11.97 19.88
CA GLY A 311 -11.45 -12.17 20.12
C GLY A 311 -10.78 -10.96 20.75
N ARG A 312 -11.06 -10.64 22.02
CA ARG A 312 -10.63 -9.39 22.69
C ARG A 312 -9.14 -9.10 22.62
N GLU A 313 -8.27 -10.08 22.86
CA GLU A 313 -6.82 -9.91 22.80
C GLU A 313 -6.36 -9.56 21.36
N ALA A 314 -6.87 -10.28 20.36
CA ALA A 314 -6.61 -9.99 18.94
C ALA A 314 -7.16 -8.63 18.52
N THR A 315 -8.34 -8.24 19.04
CA THR A 315 -8.93 -6.92 18.81
C THR A 315 -8.02 -5.81 19.31
N SER A 316 -7.42 -5.96 20.49
CA SER A 316 -6.46 -4.96 21.01
C SER A 316 -5.25 -4.81 20.10
N HIS A 317 -4.69 -5.91 19.59
CA HIS A 317 -3.60 -5.85 18.60
C HIS A 317 -4.05 -5.19 17.29
N LEU A 318 -5.25 -5.52 16.79
CA LEU A 318 -5.82 -4.92 15.59
C LEU A 318 -5.97 -3.40 15.73
N GLN A 319 -6.53 -2.93 16.85
CA GLN A 319 -6.69 -1.50 17.14
C GLN A 319 -5.34 -0.77 17.20
N ASN A 320 -4.35 -1.36 17.87
CA ASN A 320 -2.99 -0.80 17.93
C ASN A 320 -2.34 -0.70 16.53
N LEU A 321 -2.54 -1.71 15.67
CA LEU A 321 -2.02 -1.69 14.29
C LEU A 321 -2.72 -0.63 13.44
N LEU A 322 -4.05 -0.48 13.56
CA LEU A 322 -4.80 0.55 12.84
C LEU A 322 -4.42 1.96 13.28
N THR A 323 -4.19 2.15 14.59
CA THR A 323 -3.69 3.42 15.12
C THR A 323 -2.27 3.70 14.61
N ALA A 324 -1.37 2.73 14.67
CA ALA A 324 0.00 2.86 14.16
C ALA A 324 0.07 3.05 12.64
N LEU A 325 -0.94 2.56 11.89
CA LEU A 325 -1.05 2.77 10.46
C LEU A 325 -1.12 4.27 10.12
N VAL A 326 -1.90 5.03 10.90
CA VAL A 326 -2.19 6.45 10.64
C VAL A 326 -1.33 7.43 11.44
N GLU A 327 -0.68 6.97 12.52
CA GLU A 327 0.23 7.78 13.36
C GLU A 327 1.69 7.77 12.87
N ARG A 328 1.93 7.46 11.59
CA ARG A 328 3.29 7.48 11.03
C ARG A 328 3.95 8.83 11.34
N ARG A 329 5.02 8.78 12.13
CA ARG A 329 5.92 9.92 12.34
C ARG A 329 7.00 9.89 11.28
N ALA A 330 7.31 11.09 10.78
CA ALA A 330 8.51 11.32 9.98
C ALA A 330 9.76 10.90 10.76
#